data_a5364d9895b4d4e1a2fed4f1efff3719
#
_entry.id   a5364d9895b4d4e1a2fed4f1efff3719
#
_cell.length_a   1.000
_cell.length_b   1.000
_cell.length_c   1.000
_cell.angle_alpha   90.00
_cell.angle_beta   90.00
_cell.angle_gamma   90.00
#
_symmetry.space_group_name_H-M   'P 1'
#
loop_
_entity.id
_entity.type
_entity.pdbx_description
1 polymer ?
#
loop_
_entity_poly.entity_id
_entity_poly.type
_entity_poly.pdbx_seq_one_letter_code
_entity_poly.pdbx_strand_id
1 'polypeptide(L)'
;MKNLLKGFILILALMSVNNNFAQENKKLKVKSLEEASDIPAYRLYNNPDGTCSFEKGSIPSLKHMNTASFWYSNKTEEWEKNAHPAPRKQFVITVKGKIKFKVSDGSTFIIEPGVILVAEDLKGKGHSWDKVDNDVWERLYIPITENSDDLFKPDSE
;
A
#
# COMPACT_ATOMS: atom_id res chain seq x y z
N MET A 1 5.59 -38.11 53.21
CA MET A 1 5.02 -36.74 53.16
C MET A 1 5.93 -35.72 52.48
N LYS A 2 7.27 -35.74 52.64
CA LYS A 2 8.18 -34.74 51.98
C LYS A 2 8.21 -34.79 50.44
N ASN A 3 7.99 -35.97 49.83
CA ASN A 3 8.04 -36.11 48.35
C ASN A 3 6.73 -35.67 47.65
N LEU A 4 5.59 -35.72 48.33
CA LEU A 4 4.31 -35.22 47.78
C LEU A 4 4.28 -33.69 47.65
N LEU A 5 4.91 -33.00 48.62
CA LEU A 5 4.97 -31.52 48.61
C LEU A 5 5.88 -30.99 47.50
N LYS A 6 6.96 -31.68 47.14
CA LYS A 6 7.82 -31.29 46.01
C LYS A 6 7.16 -31.45 44.65
N GLY A 7 6.33 -32.51 44.48
CA GLY A 7 5.55 -32.69 43.24
C GLY A 7 4.51 -31.60 43.04
N PHE A 8 3.84 -31.15 44.11
CA PHE A 8 2.81 -30.12 44.03
C PHE A 8 3.38 -28.72 43.68
N ILE A 9 4.57 -28.39 44.23
CA ILE A 9 5.24 -27.12 43.92
C ILE A 9 5.71 -27.10 42.46
N LEU A 10 6.18 -28.22 41.91
CA LEU A 10 6.60 -28.32 40.52
C LEU A 10 5.43 -28.15 39.51
N ILE A 11 4.27 -28.73 39.82
CA ILE A 11 3.06 -28.63 39.00
C ILE A 11 2.52 -27.19 39.01
N LEU A 12 2.52 -26.52 40.17
CA LEU A 12 2.11 -25.10 40.26
C LEU A 12 3.06 -24.17 39.49
N ALA A 13 4.38 -24.44 39.50
CA ALA A 13 5.34 -23.65 38.73
C ALA A 13 5.17 -23.84 37.22
N LEU A 14 4.87 -25.05 36.74
CA LEU A 14 4.59 -25.33 35.33
C LEU A 14 3.29 -24.69 34.84
N MET A 15 2.26 -24.65 35.68
CA MET A 15 1.00 -24.00 35.34
C MET A 15 1.13 -22.45 35.25
N SER A 16 1.95 -21.85 36.12
CA SER A 16 2.20 -20.40 36.08
C SER A 16 3.03 -19.99 34.86
N VAL A 17 3.97 -20.78 34.41
CA VAL A 17 4.76 -20.52 33.20
C VAL A 17 3.89 -20.63 31.97
N ASN A 18 3.02 -21.64 31.87
CA ASN A 18 2.10 -21.79 30.73
C ASN A 18 1.08 -20.65 30.62
N ASN A 19 0.57 -20.15 31.76
CA ASN A 19 -0.36 -19.03 31.78
C ASN A 19 0.32 -17.72 31.34
N ASN A 20 1.56 -17.48 31.73
CA ASN A 20 2.34 -16.31 31.29
C ASN A 20 2.62 -16.36 29.79
N PHE A 21 3.00 -17.52 29.27
CA PHE A 21 3.26 -17.71 27.84
C PHE A 21 1.98 -17.51 26.98
N ALA A 22 0.85 -18.00 27.46
CA ALA A 22 -0.44 -17.81 26.79
C ALA A 22 -0.91 -16.35 26.83
N GLN A 23 -0.68 -15.64 27.94
CA GLN A 23 -0.99 -14.22 28.07
C GLN A 23 -0.08 -13.33 27.21
N GLU A 24 1.21 -13.66 27.14
CA GLU A 24 2.17 -12.92 26.31
C GLU A 24 1.89 -13.10 24.82
N ASN A 25 1.59 -14.32 24.38
CA ASN A 25 1.16 -14.60 23.00
C ASN A 25 -0.16 -13.94 22.64
N LYS A 26 -1.12 -13.85 23.56
CA LYS A 26 -2.38 -13.14 23.38
C LYS A 26 -2.15 -11.63 23.27
N LYS A 27 -1.25 -11.07 24.09
CA LYS A 27 -0.89 -9.65 24.08
C LYS A 27 -0.12 -9.25 22.81
N LEU A 28 0.79 -10.13 22.31
CA LEU A 28 1.49 -9.99 21.04
C LEU A 28 0.50 -10.06 19.86
N LYS A 29 -0.43 -11.01 19.88
CA LYS A 29 -1.44 -11.16 18.82
C LYS A 29 -2.44 -9.99 18.80
N VAL A 30 -2.83 -9.46 19.94
CA VAL A 30 -3.67 -8.26 20.04
C VAL A 30 -2.90 -7.03 19.56
N LYS A 31 -1.63 -6.86 19.97
CA LYS A 31 -0.80 -5.76 19.51
C LYS A 31 -0.57 -5.78 17.98
N SER A 32 -0.39 -6.96 17.38
CA SER A 32 -0.26 -7.09 15.91
C SER A 32 -1.56 -6.83 15.15
N LEU A 33 -2.72 -6.88 15.80
CA LEU A 33 -4.03 -6.55 15.22
C LEU A 33 -4.38 -5.06 15.41
N GLU A 34 -3.78 -4.39 16.40
CA GLU A 34 -4.00 -2.94 16.64
C GLU A 34 -3.06 -2.04 15.82
N GLU A 35 -1.95 -2.57 15.31
CA GLU A 35 -1.02 -1.84 14.45
C GLU A 35 -1.16 -2.28 12.98
N ALA A 36 -2.36 -2.23 12.42
CA ALA A 36 -2.51 -2.26 10.97
C ALA A 36 -1.93 -0.95 10.42
N SER A 37 -0.68 -1.01 9.96
CA SER A 37 0.00 0.15 9.38
C SER A 37 -0.72 0.62 8.12
N ASP A 38 -0.79 1.93 7.94
CA ASP A 38 -1.25 2.51 6.69
C ASP A 38 -0.40 2.00 5.51
N ILE A 39 -1.01 1.83 4.35
CA ILE A 39 -0.36 1.29 3.16
C ILE A 39 0.40 2.44 2.49
N PRO A 40 1.71 2.33 2.24
CA PRO A 40 2.47 3.36 1.54
C PRO A 40 1.86 3.69 0.18
N ALA A 41 1.79 4.97 -0.14
CA ALA A 41 1.19 5.42 -1.38
C ALA A 41 1.92 6.63 -1.97
N TYR A 42 1.77 6.82 -3.28
CA TYR A 42 2.07 8.05 -4.00
C TYR A 42 0.81 8.56 -4.67
N ARG A 43 0.63 9.88 -4.72
CA ARG A 43 -0.42 10.54 -5.50
C ARG A 43 0.21 11.34 -6.63
N LEU A 44 -0.26 11.11 -7.86
CA LEU A 44 0.00 11.99 -9.00
C LEU A 44 -1.09 13.07 -9.06
N TYR A 45 -0.70 14.31 -9.29
CA TYR A 45 -1.64 15.43 -9.41
C TYR A 45 -1.17 16.47 -10.42
N ASN A 46 -2.10 17.30 -10.87
CA ASN A 46 -1.80 18.38 -11.80
C ASN A 46 -1.52 19.69 -11.07
N ASN A 47 -0.43 20.35 -11.46
CA ASN A 47 -0.15 21.73 -11.08
C ASN A 47 -0.97 22.72 -11.91
N PRO A 48 -1.14 23.96 -11.45
CA PRO A 48 -1.84 25.02 -12.21
C PRO A 48 -1.21 25.33 -13.56
N ASP A 49 0.09 25.13 -13.73
CA ASP A 49 0.83 25.34 -14.99
C ASP A 49 0.72 24.17 -15.98
N GLY A 50 -0.07 23.15 -15.66
CA GLY A 50 -0.27 21.96 -16.47
C GLY A 50 0.84 20.91 -16.37
N THR A 51 1.81 21.08 -15.47
CA THR A 51 2.75 20.01 -15.15
C THR A 51 2.11 18.98 -14.22
N CYS A 52 2.65 17.77 -14.21
CA CYS A 52 2.33 16.74 -13.24
C CYS A 52 3.43 16.68 -12.18
N SER A 53 3.02 16.59 -10.94
CA SER A 53 3.87 16.32 -9.76
C SER A 53 3.38 15.11 -9.00
N PHE A 54 4.12 14.70 -8.00
CA PHE A 54 3.67 13.67 -7.08
C PHE A 54 3.89 14.09 -5.63
N GLU A 55 3.13 13.49 -4.73
CA GLU A 55 3.35 13.55 -3.30
C GLU A 55 3.39 12.14 -2.72
N LYS A 56 4.15 11.97 -1.65
CA LYS A 56 4.24 10.75 -0.89
C LYS A 56 3.25 10.77 0.27
N GLY A 57 2.73 9.60 0.62
CA GLY A 57 1.76 9.48 1.70
C GLY A 57 1.35 8.03 1.93
N SER A 58 0.14 7.86 2.42
CA SER A 58 -0.42 6.55 2.74
C SER A 58 -1.92 6.48 2.53
N ILE A 59 -2.43 5.25 2.45
CA ILE A 59 -3.85 4.92 2.48
C ILE A 59 -4.13 4.17 3.79
N PRO A 60 -5.11 4.60 4.61
CA PRO A 60 -5.45 3.92 5.85
C PRO A 60 -5.89 2.48 5.58
N SER A 61 -5.33 1.54 6.33
CA SER A 61 -5.78 0.16 6.33
C SER A 61 -7.21 0.03 6.91
N LEU A 62 -7.90 -1.06 6.57
CA LEU A 62 -9.24 -1.38 7.05
C LEU A 62 -10.33 -0.34 6.72
N LYS A 63 -10.07 0.57 5.79
CA LYS A 63 -11.11 1.46 5.24
C LYS A 63 -11.73 0.85 3.99
N HIS A 64 -13.03 1.01 3.87
CA HIS A 64 -13.78 0.54 2.72
C HIS A 64 -13.99 1.67 1.74
N MET A 65 -13.83 1.37 0.45
CA MET A 65 -14.06 2.29 -0.63
C MET A 65 -15.05 1.68 -1.62
N ASN A 66 -15.92 2.50 -2.16
CA ASN A 66 -16.82 2.08 -3.21
C ASN A 66 -16.09 2.16 -4.56
N THR A 67 -15.99 1.03 -5.24
CA THR A 67 -15.43 0.93 -6.59
C THR A 67 -16.44 0.28 -7.51
N ALA A 68 -16.57 0.77 -8.74
CA ALA A 68 -17.51 0.22 -9.70
C ALA A 68 -16.98 -1.07 -10.35
N SER A 69 -15.68 -1.14 -10.59
CA SER A 69 -15.02 -2.25 -11.27
C SER A 69 -13.52 -2.23 -11.01
N PHE A 70 -12.85 -3.29 -11.40
CA PHE A 70 -11.40 -3.30 -11.52
C PHE A 70 -11.00 -4.19 -12.70
N TRP A 71 -9.78 -4.03 -13.20
CA TRP A 71 -9.22 -4.94 -14.19
C TRP A 71 -7.73 -5.16 -13.95
N TYR A 72 -7.28 -6.31 -14.40
CA TYR A 72 -5.88 -6.72 -14.37
C TYR A 72 -5.21 -6.43 -15.72
N SER A 73 -3.96 -5.99 -15.70
CA SER A 73 -3.15 -5.80 -16.89
C SER A 73 -1.72 -6.28 -16.65
N ASN A 74 -1.17 -6.97 -17.63
CA ASN A 74 0.24 -7.35 -17.70
C ASN A 74 0.88 -6.93 -19.04
N LYS A 75 0.19 -6.10 -19.81
CA LYS A 75 0.65 -5.58 -21.11
C LYS A 75 0.81 -4.07 -21.02
N THR A 76 1.74 -3.53 -21.81
CA THR A 76 1.89 -2.10 -22.06
C THR A 76 1.24 -1.79 -23.38
N GLU A 77 0.29 -0.87 -23.39
CA GLU A 77 -0.31 -0.36 -24.62
C GLU A 77 0.57 0.71 -25.26
N GLU A 78 0.37 0.97 -26.55
CA GLU A 78 1.21 1.93 -27.31
C GLU A 78 1.17 3.34 -26.72
N TRP A 79 0.01 3.79 -26.24
CA TRP A 79 -0.14 5.11 -25.63
C TRP A 79 0.57 5.24 -24.28
N GLU A 80 0.72 4.15 -23.54
CA GLU A 80 1.43 4.12 -22.25
C GLU A 80 2.95 4.28 -22.40
N LYS A 81 3.52 4.08 -23.60
CA LYS A 81 4.96 4.18 -23.85
C LYS A 81 5.49 5.62 -23.87
N ASN A 82 4.61 6.59 -24.00
CA ASN A 82 4.94 8.01 -23.99
C ASN A 82 4.39 8.68 -22.74
N ALA A 83 4.83 9.91 -22.48
CA ALA A 83 4.26 10.71 -21.40
C ALA A 83 2.76 10.99 -21.68
N HIS A 84 1.93 10.73 -20.70
CA HIS A 84 0.49 10.85 -20.80
C HIS A 84 -0.12 11.16 -19.42
N PRO A 85 -1.26 11.89 -19.36
CA PRO A 85 -2.03 12.01 -18.13
C PRO A 85 -2.81 10.72 -17.84
N ALA A 86 -3.19 10.53 -16.59
CA ALA A 86 -4.07 9.44 -16.22
C ALA A 86 -5.43 9.58 -16.94
N PRO A 87 -5.96 8.50 -17.54
CA PRO A 87 -7.23 8.56 -18.27
C PRO A 87 -8.44 8.77 -17.35
N ARG A 88 -8.27 8.53 -16.06
CA ARG A 88 -9.27 8.71 -15.00
C ARG A 88 -8.60 8.69 -13.64
N LYS A 89 -9.28 9.20 -12.61
CA LYS A 89 -8.84 9.01 -11.23
C LYS A 89 -8.98 7.54 -10.85
N GLN A 90 -7.86 6.94 -10.42
CA GLN A 90 -7.81 5.50 -10.13
C GLN A 90 -6.67 5.14 -9.20
N PHE A 91 -6.81 4.01 -8.52
CA PHE A 91 -5.67 3.32 -7.94
C PHE A 91 -5.00 2.46 -8.98
N VAL A 92 -3.67 2.40 -8.91
CA VAL A 92 -2.85 1.42 -9.61
C VAL A 92 -2.10 0.63 -8.55
N ILE A 93 -2.38 -0.67 -8.49
CA ILE A 93 -1.78 -1.57 -7.53
C ILE A 93 -0.83 -2.50 -8.28
N THR A 94 0.47 -2.34 -8.03
CA THR A 94 1.48 -3.23 -8.59
C THR A 94 1.44 -4.57 -7.89
N VAL A 95 1.21 -5.63 -8.67
CA VAL A 95 1.22 -7.02 -8.19
C VAL A 95 2.61 -7.63 -8.40
N LYS A 96 3.26 -7.29 -9.52
CA LYS A 96 4.62 -7.75 -9.85
C LYS A 96 5.37 -6.67 -10.63
N GLY A 97 6.70 -6.65 -10.49
CA GLY A 97 7.59 -5.69 -11.14
C GLY A 97 7.90 -4.48 -10.27
N LYS A 98 8.92 -3.75 -10.68
CA LYS A 98 9.39 -2.51 -10.05
C LYS A 98 9.43 -1.42 -11.10
N ILE A 99 8.70 -0.34 -10.88
CA ILE A 99 8.43 0.67 -11.90
C ILE A 99 8.89 2.02 -11.40
N LYS A 100 9.71 2.69 -12.20
CA LYS A 100 10.14 4.07 -11.98
C LYS A 100 9.24 5.01 -12.76
N PHE A 101 8.50 5.82 -12.06
CA PHE A 101 7.72 6.92 -12.61
C PHE A 101 8.57 8.17 -12.75
N LYS A 102 8.33 8.92 -13.81
CA LYS A 102 8.86 10.25 -14.04
C LYS A 102 7.69 11.18 -14.36
N VAL A 103 7.48 12.19 -13.53
CA VAL A 103 6.46 13.21 -13.73
C VAL A 103 7.01 14.41 -14.52
N SER A 104 6.14 15.21 -15.08
CA SER A 104 6.55 16.27 -16.00
C SER A 104 7.18 17.50 -15.33
N ASP A 105 7.20 17.57 -13.99
CA ASP A 105 8.05 18.53 -13.26
C ASP A 105 9.53 18.10 -13.20
N GLY A 106 9.84 16.87 -13.67
CA GLY A 106 11.17 16.29 -13.71
C GLY A 106 11.50 15.35 -12.57
N SER A 107 10.70 15.29 -11.53
CA SER A 107 10.90 14.41 -10.37
C SER A 107 10.55 12.95 -10.68
N THR A 108 11.02 12.02 -9.85
CA THR A 108 10.83 10.58 -10.05
C THR A 108 10.56 9.87 -8.73
N PHE A 109 9.80 8.79 -8.80
CA PHE A 109 9.57 7.88 -7.69
C PHE A 109 9.45 6.43 -8.18
N ILE A 110 9.43 5.48 -7.26
CA ILE A 110 9.35 4.06 -7.57
C ILE A 110 8.10 3.48 -6.90
N ILE A 111 7.37 2.65 -7.65
CA ILE A 111 6.33 1.78 -7.12
C ILE A 111 6.70 0.31 -7.32
N GLU A 112 6.31 -0.51 -6.36
CA GLU A 112 6.53 -1.95 -6.32
C GLU A 112 5.40 -2.61 -5.51
N PRO A 113 5.29 -3.94 -5.44
CA PRO A 113 4.29 -4.60 -4.59
C PRO A 113 4.31 -4.07 -3.15
N GLY A 114 3.13 -3.71 -2.63
CA GLY A 114 2.97 -3.09 -1.31
C GLY A 114 2.88 -1.56 -1.33
N VAL A 115 3.03 -0.92 -2.50
CA VAL A 115 2.86 0.53 -2.68
C VAL A 115 1.66 0.79 -3.59
N ILE A 116 0.77 1.70 -3.20
CA ILE A 116 -0.38 2.12 -4.00
C ILE A 116 -0.06 3.42 -4.74
N LEU A 117 -0.41 3.48 -6.03
CA LEU A 117 -0.42 4.73 -6.78
C LEU A 117 -1.85 5.26 -6.91
N VAL A 118 -2.08 6.49 -6.48
CA VAL A 118 -3.29 7.26 -6.77
C VAL A 118 -3.01 8.13 -7.99
N ALA A 119 -3.53 7.75 -9.14
CA ALA A 119 -3.37 8.51 -10.37
C ALA A 119 -4.52 9.52 -10.50
N GLU A 120 -4.20 10.82 -10.36
CA GLU A 120 -5.15 11.94 -10.40
C GLU A 120 -4.65 13.09 -11.29
N ASP A 121 -3.57 12.87 -12.04
CA ASP A 121 -3.04 13.81 -13.02
C ASP A 121 -3.82 13.75 -14.35
N LEU A 122 -5.08 14.16 -14.34
CA LEU A 122 -6.05 13.93 -15.42
C LEU A 122 -5.85 14.81 -16.66
N LYS A 123 -4.90 15.74 -16.66
CA LYS A 123 -4.71 16.75 -17.70
C LYS A 123 -3.22 17.05 -17.90
N GLY A 124 -2.93 17.87 -18.93
CA GLY A 124 -1.61 18.44 -19.13
C GLY A 124 -0.57 17.45 -19.61
N LYS A 125 0.68 17.61 -19.14
CA LYS A 125 1.84 16.86 -19.63
C LYS A 125 1.95 15.44 -19.08
N GLY A 126 1.28 15.15 -17.96
CA GLY A 126 1.22 13.84 -17.36
C GLY A 126 2.56 13.29 -16.86
N HIS A 127 2.65 11.99 -16.92
CA HIS A 127 3.78 11.18 -16.45
C HIS A 127 4.19 10.14 -17.48
N SER A 128 5.39 9.60 -17.32
CA SER A 128 5.88 8.41 -18.02
C SER A 128 6.43 7.42 -16.99
N TRP A 129 6.72 6.20 -17.43
CA TRP A 129 7.29 5.20 -16.56
C TRP A 129 8.22 4.24 -17.32
N ASP A 130 9.19 3.68 -16.58
CA ASP A 130 10.11 2.67 -17.06
C ASP A 130 10.16 1.50 -16.07
N LYS A 131 10.42 0.32 -16.57
CA LYS A 131 10.71 -0.83 -15.71
C LYS A 131 12.12 -0.70 -15.14
N VAL A 132 12.27 -0.92 -13.83
CA VAL A 132 13.58 -0.93 -13.16
C VAL A 132 14.27 -2.28 -13.35
N ASP A 133 13.49 -3.34 -13.49
CA ASP A 133 13.93 -4.71 -13.72
C ASP A 133 13.40 -5.24 -15.06
N ASN A 134 13.76 -6.48 -15.39
CA ASN A 134 13.28 -7.16 -16.59
C ASN A 134 11.93 -7.86 -16.40
N ASP A 135 11.33 -7.75 -15.22
CA ASP A 135 10.04 -8.37 -14.94
C ASP A 135 8.90 -7.71 -15.72
N VAL A 136 7.84 -8.47 -15.90
CA VAL A 136 6.58 -7.95 -16.43
C VAL A 136 5.94 -7.09 -15.35
N TRP A 137 5.46 -5.91 -15.71
CA TRP A 137 4.63 -5.12 -14.80
C TRP A 137 3.21 -5.66 -14.77
N GLU A 138 2.87 -6.40 -13.71
CA GLU A 138 1.52 -6.90 -13.45
C GLU A 138 0.82 -5.95 -12.48
N ARG A 139 -0.35 -5.47 -12.83
CA ARG A 139 -1.05 -4.43 -12.09
C ARG A 139 -2.57 -4.56 -12.14
N LEU A 140 -3.20 -4.06 -11.10
CA LEU A 140 -4.64 -3.84 -11.05
C LEU A 140 -4.92 -2.34 -11.20
N TYR A 141 -5.93 -2.01 -11.97
CA TYR A 141 -6.52 -0.69 -12.05
C TYR A 141 -7.88 -0.71 -11.37
N ILE A 142 -8.09 0.21 -10.44
CA ILE A 142 -9.33 0.34 -9.67
C ILE A 142 -9.81 1.80 -9.80
N PRO A 143 -10.76 2.09 -10.70
CA PRO A 143 -11.32 3.44 -10.83
C PRO A 143 -11.96 3.88 -9.53
N ILE A 144 -11.70 5.12 -9.15
CA ILE A 144 -12.35 5.79 -8.04
C ILE A 144 -13.61 6.46 -8.60
N THR A 145 -14.77 6.17 -8.00
CA THR A 145 -16.04 6.77 -8.45
C THR A 145 -16.04 8.26 -8.18
N GLU A 146 -16.70 9.02 -9.07
CA GLU A 146 -16.89 10.46 -8.90
C GLU A 146 -17.43 10.77 -7.49
N ASN A 147 -16.87 11.76 -6.83
CA ASN A 147 -17.19 12.17 -5.45
C ASN A 147 -16.81 11.16 -4.34
N SER A 148 -16.10 10.09 -4.65
CA SER A 148 -15.54 9.23 -3.61
C SER A 148 -14.20 9.77 -3.12
N ASP A 149 -14.00 9.70 -1.80
CA ASP A 149 -12.71 9.96 -1.18
C ASP A 149 -11.72 8.84 -1.56
N ASP A 150 -10.51 9.20 -1.97
CA ASP A 150 -9.42 8.26 -2.24
C ASP A 150 -8.67 7.85 -0.97
N LEU A 151 -9.04 8.42 0.16
CA LEU A 151 -8.45 8.17 1.48
C LEU A 151 -6.94 8.46 1.58
N PHE A 152 -6.35 9.06 0.57
CA PHE A 152 -4.92 9.38 0.59
C PHE A 152 -4.61 10.44 1.64
N LYS A 153 -3.59 10.17 2.44
CA LYS A 153 -3.04 11.11 3.44
C LYS A 153 -1.59 11.42 3.05
N PRO A 154 -1.27 12.68 2.73
CA PRO A 154 0.13 13.07 2.51
C PRO A 154 0.96 12.84 3.77
N ASP A 155 2.24 12.52 3.58
CA ASP A 155 3.20 12.54 4.67
C ASP A 155 3.29 13.98 5.21
N SER A 156 3.39 14.15 6.53
CA SER A 156 3.69 15.46 7.11
C SER A 156 5.11 15.87 6.73
N GLU A 157 5.28 17.11 6.29
CA GLU A 157 6.59 17.75 6.11
C GLU A 157 7.42 17.79 7.38
#